data_8d954463b1c22f0cf55736ac48f28c9b
#
_entry.id   8d954463b1c22f0cf55736ac48f28c9b
#
_cell.length_a   1.000
_cell.length_b   1.000
_cell.length_c   1.000
_cell.angle_alpha   90.00
_cell.angle_beta   90.00
_cell.angle_gamma   90.00
#
_symmetry.space_group_name_H-M   'P 1'
#
loop_
_entity.id
_entity.type
_entity.pdbx_description
1 polymer ?
#
loop_
_entity_poly.entity_id
_entity_poly.type
_entity_poly.pdbx_seq_one_letter_code
_entity_poly.pdbx_strand_id
1 'polypeptide(L)'
;MDTARGVRVELNLDDVVVSNNQQSSRFEATVDGLRSLITYRRFPDRLVLQHTEVPAPLEGKGLAARLTRAALDFARANHLRVVPLCPYVSSFLRRHREYQDLLSPERSSEDSVALKLTSHGHA
;
A
#
# COMPACT_ATOMS: atom_id res chain seq x y z
N MET A 1 -34.17 -4.25 -11.87
CA MET A 1 -33.71 -4.44 -11.77
C MET A 1 -32.92 -4.69 -11.41
N ASP A 2 -32.44 -4.95 -11.41
CA ASP A 2 -31.68 -5.30 -11.09
C ASP A 2 -30.81 -5.18 -10.64
N THR A 3 -30.74 -4.74 -10.92
CA THR A 3 -29.74 -4.30 -10.39
C THR A 3 -29.45 -4.89 -9.18
N ALA A 4 -30.21 -5.04 -8.51
CA ALA A 4 -29.93 -5.54 -7.31
C ALA A 4 -29.22 -6.79 -7.41
N ARG A 5 -29.58 -7.35 -8.33
CA ARG A 5 -29.04 -8.46 -8.47
C ARG A 5 -27.86 -8.27 -8.79
N GLY A 6 -27.17 -8.75 -8.83
CA GLY A 6 -25.98 -8.75 -9.30
C GLY A 6 -25.41 -7.55 -9.03
N VAL A 7 -25.08 -7.25 -8.06
CA VAL A 7 -24.50 -6.02 -7.78
C VAL A 7 -23.48 -5.66 -8.80
N ARG A 8 -23.81 -4.74 -9.62
CA ARG A 8 -22.87 -4.25 -10.55
C ARG A 8 -22.50 -2.91 -10.08
N VAL A 9 -21.27 -2.69 -9.76
CA VAL A 9 -20.77 -1.40 -9.37
C VAL A 9 -20.09 -0.79 -10.57
N GLU A 10 -20.64 0.33 -11.04
CA GLU A 10 -20.03 1.08 -12.11
C GLU A 10 -18.98 1.97 -11.48
N LEU A 11 -17.74 1.80 -11.89
CA LEU A 11 -16.64 2.47 -11.23
C LEU A 11 -15.70 3.12 -12.23
N ASN A 12 -15.55 4.42 -12.10
CA ASN A 12 -14.53 5.16 -12.83
C ASN A 12 -13.44 5.51 -11.82
N LEU A 13 -12.28 4.89 -11.97
CA LEU A 13 -11.18 5.10 -11.02
C LEU A 13 -10.76 6.55 -10.93
N ASP A 14 -10.93 7.31 -12.00
CA ASP A 14 -10.56 8.72 -11.97
C ASP A 14 -11.42 9.52 -11.01
N ASP A 15 -12.60 9.03 -10.69
CA ASP A 15 -13.51 9.71 -9.76
C ASP A 15 -13.34 9.23 -8.32
N VAL A 16 -12.48 8.26 -8.10
CA VAL A 16 -12.30 7.72 -6.75
C VAL A 16 -11.36 8.63 -5.96
N VAL A 17 -11.82 9.08 -4.82
CA VAL A 17 -11.02 9.91 -3.94
C VAL A 17 -10.44 9.05 -2.84
N VAL A 18 -9.11 9.05 -2.74
CA VAL A 18 -8.42 8.33 -1.68
C VAL A 18 -8.07 9.33 -0.60
N SER A 19 -8.47 9.04 0.62
CA SER A 19 -8.17 9.87 1.77
C SER A 19 -7.18 9.18 2.68
N ASN A 20 -6.29 9.96 3.27
CA ASN A 20 -5.40 9.47 4.30
C ASN A 20 -6.04 9.77 5.65
N ASN A 21 -6.67 8.76 6.24
CA ASN A 21 -7.28 8.91 7.55
C ASN A 21 -6.20 8.68 8.60
N GLN A 22 -5.53 9.74 8.98
CA GLN A 22 -4.38 9.62 9.88
C GLN A 22 -4.76 9.20 11.28
N GLN A 23 -5.94 9.58 11.74
CA GLN A 23 -6.40 9.15 13.05
C GLN A 23 -6.52 7.65 13.13
N SER A 24 -6.97 7.02 12.06
CA SER A 24 -7.15 5.57 12.03
C SER A 24 -6.00 4.85 11.36
N SER A 25 -4.99 5.58 10.93
CA SER A 25 -3.79 5.05 10.28
C SER A 25 -4.16 4.18 9.08
N ARG A 26 -4.87 4.78 8.15
CA ARG A 26 -5.23 4.04 6.94
C ARG A 26 -5.54 4.98 5.78
N PHE A 27 -5.23 4.51 4.59
CA PHE A 27 -5.71 5.13 3.35
C PHE A 27 -7.02 4.45 3.02
N GLU A 28 -8.02 5.21 2.64
CA GLU A 28 -9.33 4.64 2.39
C GLU A 28 -10.03 5.34 1.23
N ALA A 29 -10.94 4.62 0.60
CA ALA A 29 -11.78 5.13 -0.46
C ALA A 29 -13.15 4.48 -0.31
N THR A 30 -14.19 5.27 -0.46
CA THR A 30 -15.55 4.76 -0.35
C THR A 30 -16.23 4.88 -1.70
N VAL A 31 -16.81 3.78 -2.17
CA VAL A 31 -17.55 3.72 -3.41
C VAL A 31 -18.88 3.05 -3.11
N ASP A 32 -19.97 3.73 -3.40
CA ASP A 32 -21.32 3.21 -3.16
C ASP A 32 -21.48 2.71 -1.72
N GLY A 33 -20.95 3.46 -0.76
CA GLY A 33 -21.07 3.11 0.64
C GLY A 33 -20.13 2.02 1.12
N LEU A 34 -19.34 1.44 0.21
CA LEU A 34 -18.40 0.37 0.56
C LEU A 34 -17.00 0.94 0.67
N ARG A 35 -16.33 0.62 1.75
CA ARG A 35 -15.01 1.19 2.03
C ARG A 35 -13.90 0.19 1.75
N SER A 36 -12.93 0.63 0.95
CA SER A 36 -11.69 -0.09 0.73
C SER A 36 -10.59 0.62 1.49
N LEU A 37 -9.59 -0.10 1.98
CA LEU A 37 -8.57 0.54 2.78
C LEU A 37 -7.25 -0.21 2.77
N ILE A 38 -6.19 0.52 3.13
CA ILE A 38 -4.89 -0.05 3.48
C ILE A 38 -4.53 0.50 4.83
N THR A 39 -4.25 -0.37 5.79
CA THR A 39 -3.81 0.07 7.11
C THR A 39 -2.30 0.20 7.13
N TYR A 40 -1.81 1.12 7.97
CA TYR A 40 -0.39 1.35 8.06
C TYR A 40 0.02 1.72 9.47
N ARG A 41 1.33 1.69 9.71
CA ARG A 41 1.92 2.30 10.89
C ARG A 41 3.01 3.25 10.40
N ARG A 42 3.00 4.45 10.92
CA ARG A 42 3.98 5.44 10.52
C ARG A 42 5.01 5.65 11.61
N PHE A 43 6.27 5.62 11.21
CA PHE A 43 7.41 5.94 12.07
C PHE A 43 8.11 7.15 11.47
N PRO A 44 9.03 7.77 12.18
CA PRO A 44 9.68 8.96 11.64
C PRO A 44 10.38 8.75 10.31
N ASP A 45 10.87 7.54 10.05
CA ASP A 45 11.65 7.27 8.84
C ASP A 45 11.01 6.25 7.90
N ARG A 46 9.87 5.67 8.27
CA ARG A 46 9.30 4.63 7.42
C ARG A 46 7.80 4.50 7.59
N LEU A 47 7.19 3.91 6.60
CA LEU A 47 5.77 3.62 6.58
C LEU A 47 5.60 2.12 6.41
N VAL A 48 4.98 1.47 7.39
CA VAL A 48 4.75 0.03 7.36
C VAL A 48 3.34 -0.20 6.85
N LEU A 49 3.22 -0.80 5.67
CA LEU A 49 1.92 -1.10 5.07
C LEU A 49 1.52 -2.51 5.48
N GLN A 50 0.42 -2.62 6.23
CA GLN A 50 0.10 -3.84 6.96
C GLN A 50 -0.93 -4.72 6.28
N HIS A 51 -2.01 -4.13 5.79
CA HIS A 51 -3.18 -4.91 5.40
C HIS A 51 -4.02 -4.14 4.40
N THR A 52 -4.57 -4.86 3.41
CA THR A 52 -5.42 -4.26 2.39
C THR A 52 -6.77 -4.98 2.41
N GLU A 53 -7.86 -4.20 2.40
CA GLU A 53 -9.20 -4.76 2.33
C GLU A 53 -9.98 -4.08 1.21
N VAL A 54 -10.63 -4.89 0.39
CA VAL A 54 -11.52 -4.41 -0.67
C VAL A 54 -12.78 -5.25 -0.60
N PRO A 55 -13.96 -4.64 -0.42
CA PRO A 55 -15.20 -5.42 -0.40
C PRO A 55 -15.40 -6.20 -1.68
N ALA A 56 -16.02 -7.37 -1.55
CA ALA A 56 -16.19 -8.26 -2.69
C ALA A 56 -16.79 -7.60 -3.94
N PRO A 57 -17.84 -6.77 -3.82
CA PRO A 57 -18.39 -6.13 -5.02
C PRO A 57 -17.42 -5.21 -5.75
N LEU A 58 -16.36 -4.76 -5.07
CA LEU A 58 -15.39 -3.85 -5.65
C LEU A 58 -14.10 -4.53 -6.08
N GLU A 59 -13.98 -5.83 -5.84
CA GLU A 59 -12.77 -6.55 -6.20
C GLU A 59 -12.56 -6.59 -7.70
N GLY A 60 -11.31 -6.57 -8.12
CA GLY A 60 -10.99 -6.65 -9.53
C GLY A 60 -11.21 -5.39 -10.32
N LYS A 61 -11.45 -4.27 -9.64
CA LYS A 61 -11.73 -3.01 -10.31
C LYS A 61 -10.61 -1.98 -10.14
N GLY A 62 -9.48 -2.39 -9.59
CA GLY A 62 -8.32 -1.52 -9.50
C GLY A 62 -8.23 -0.67 -8.24
N LEU A 63 -9.13 -0.87 -7.27
CA LEU A 63 -9.11 -0.06 -6.06
C LEU A 63 -7.89 -0.33 -5.19
N ALA A 64 -7.49 -1.60 -5.06
CA ALA A 64 -6.31 -1.92 -4.25
C ALA A 64 -5.07 -1.24 -4.83
N ALA A 65 -4.94 -1.23 -6.16
CA ALA A 65 -3.81 -0.55 -6.80
C ALA A 65 -3.87 0.94 -6.57
N ARG A 66 -5.07 1.52 -6.66
CA ARG A 66 -5.23 2.95 -6.45
C ARG A 66 -4.84 3.36 -5.04
N LEU A 67 -5.27 2.57 -4.05
CA LEU A 67 -4.91 2.81 -2.66
C LEU A 67 -3.41 2.64 -2.43
N THR A 68 -2.83 1.62 -3.05
CA THR A 68 -1.41 1.35 -2.90
C THR A 68 -0.59 2.51 -3.47
N ARG A 69 -0.96 3.00 -4.65
CA ARG A 69 -0.25 4.13 -5.23
C ARG A 69 -0.33 5.37 -4.33
N ALA A 70 -1.50 5.62 -3.75
CA ALA A 70 -1.65 6.76 -2.85
C ALA A 70 -0.73 6.63 -1.65
N ALA A 71 -0.63 5.44 -1.07
CA ALA A 71 0.23 5.21 0.08
C ALA A 71 1.71 5.36 -0.29
N LEU A 72 2.09 4.84 -1.46
CA LEU A 72 3.49 4.94 -1.90
C LEU A 72 3.87 6.38 -2.25
N ASP A 73 2.95 7.12 -2.87
CA ASP A 73 3.20 8.53 -3.18
C ASP A 73 3.30 9.36 -1.90
N PHE A 74 2.49 9.02 -0.90
CA PHE A 74 2.59 9.67 0.40
C PHE A 74 3.96 9.41 1.03
N ALA A 75 4.43 8.18 0.98
CA ALA A 75 5.73 7.84 1.51
C ALA A 75 6.83 8.62 0.81
N ARG A 76 6.75 8.71 -0.52
CA ARG A 76 7.75 9.45 -1.28
C ARG A 76 7.74 10.93 -0.92
N ALA A 77 6.55 11.52 -0.82
CA ALA A 77 6.44 12.94 -0.51
C ALA A 77 6.95 13.27 0.89
N ASN A 78 6.89 12.31 1.79
CA ASN A 78 7.31 12.50 3.17
C ASN A 78 8.66 11.87 3.49
N HIS A 79 9.38 11.44 2.47
CA HIS A 79 10.71 10.86 2.61
C HIS A 79 10.73 9.66 3.54
N LEU A 80 9.71 8.81 3.42
CA LEU A 80 9.60 7.60 4.25
C LEU A 80 9.98 6.38 3.43
N ARG A 81 10.70 5.46 4.06
CA ARG A 81 10.91 4.15 3.48
C ARG A 81 9.64 3.33 3.65
N VAL A 82 9.43 2.37 2.78
CA VAL A 82 8.24 1.53 2.83
C VAL A 82 8.62 0.12 3.25
N VAL A 83 7.90 -0.41 4.23
CA VAL A 83 8.03 -1.80 4.66
C VAL A 83 6.72 -2.50 4.30
N PRO A 84 6.73 -3.33 3.25
CA PRO A 84 5.49 -3.93 2.74
C PRO A 84 5.21 -5.27 3.43
N LEU A 85 4.51 -5.23 4.54
CA LEU A 85 4.10 -6.46 5.21
C LEU A 85 2.89 -7.10 4.55
N CYS A 86 2.07 -6.28 3.88
CA CYS A 86 0.89 -6.76 3.18
C CYS A 86 1.30 -7.51 1.91
N PRO A 87 0.84 -8.73 1.70
CA PRO A 87 1.21 -9.49 0.49
C PRO A 87 0.81 -8.78 -0.80
N TYR A 88 -0.32 -8.07 -0.81
CA TYR A 88 -0.71 -7.35 -2.00
C TYR A 88 0.29 -6.26 -2.34
N VAL A 89 0.70 -5.47 -1.34
CA VAL A 89 1.65 -4.38 -1.57
C VAL A 89 2.98 -4.94 -2.01
N SER A 90 3.42 -6.02 -1.39
CA SER A 90 4.68 -6.65 -1.76
C SER A 90 4.67 -7.10 -3.22
N SER A 91 3.56 -7.71 -3.63
CA SER A 91 3.38 -8.13 -5.01
C SER A 91 3.32 -6.94 -5.96
N PHE A 92 2.62 -5.89 -5.55
CA PHE A 92 2.54 -4.66 -6.34
C PHE A 92 3.93 -4.10 -6.61
N LEU A 93 4.76 -4.03 -5.58
CA LEU A 93 6.10 -3.47 -5.71
C LEU A 93 6.98 -4.30 -6.64
N ARG A 94 6.79 -5.60 -6.67
CA ARG A 94 7.55 -6.44 -7.60
C ARG A 94 7.22 -6.11 -9.06
N ARG A 95 5.99 -5.65 -9.31
CA ARG A 95 5.56 -5.34 -10.67
C ARG A 95 5.73 -3.89 -11.06
N HIS A 96 6.05 -3.00 -10.10
CA HIS A 96 6.12 -1.57 -10.36
C HIS A 96 7.46 -1.02 -9.93
N ARG A 97 8.42 -1.09 -10.85
CA ARG A 97 9.81 -0.75 -10.54
C ARG A 97 9.98 0.70 -10.12
N GLU A 98 9.07 1.57 -10.57
CA GLU A 98 9.17 2.99 -10.26
C GLU A 98 9.05 3.28 -8.77
N TYR A 99 8.57 2.32 -7.97
CA TYR A 99 8.45 2.50 -6.54
C TYR A 99 9.47 1.71 -5.72
N GLN A 100 10.35 0.96 -6.38
CA GLN A 100 11.25 0.08 -5.64
C GLN A 100 12.29 0.84 -4.84
N ASP A 101 12.59 2.08 -5.23
CA ASP A 101 13.51 2.91 -4.47
C ASP A 101 12.97 3.25 -3.07
N LEU A 102 11.68 3.06 -2.83
CA LEU A 102 11.10 3.33 -1.53
C LEU A 102 11.36 2.21 -0.53
N LEU A 103 11.73 1.03 -1.00
CA LEU A 103 11.94 -0.10 -0.10
C LEU A 103 13.07 0.19 0.85
N SER A 104 12.94 -0.38 2.06
CA SER A 104 13.93 -0.18 3.09
C SER A 104 15.28 -0.70 2.63
N PRO A 105 16.35 0.08 2.79
CA PRO A 105 17.66 -0.33 2.29
C PRO A 105 18.26 -1.51 3.04
N GLU A 106 17.82 -1.78 4.25
CA GLU A 106 18.42 -2.89 4.94
C GLU A 106 18.05 -4.20 4.32
N ARG A 107 17.16 -4.20 3.37
CA ARG A 107 16.96 -5.39 2.72
C ARG A 107 17.88 -5.56 1.67
N SER A 108 18.56 -4.66 1.31
CA SER A 108 19.48 -4.87 0.24
C SER A 108 20.76 -5.30 0.80
N SER A 109 21.34 -5.31 1.19
CA SER A 109 22.39 -5.62 1.48
C SER A 109 22.69 -6.37 2.25
N GLU A 110 22.35 -5.84 2.44
CA GLU A 110 22.59 -6.29 2.84
C GLU A 110 22.61 -6.89 3.10
N ASP A 111 22.48 -6.62 3.38
CA ASP A 111 22.40 -7.14 3.53
C ASP A 111 22.83 -7.61 3.63
N SER A 112 23.14 -7.10 3.82
CA SER A 112 23.71 -7.48 3.92
C SER A 112 24.29 -7.74 4.33
N VAL A 113 24.80 -7.27 4.50
CA VAL A 113 25.52 -7.43 4.88
C VAL A 113 25.73 -7.64 5.47
N ALA A 114 25.79 -7.29 5.78
CA ALA A 114 26.10 -7.35 6.17
C ALA A 114 26.21 -7.57 6.63
N LEU A 115 26.25 -7.34 6.99
CA LEU A 115 26.49 -7.39 7.12
C LEU A 115 26.79 -7.74 7.40
N LYS A 116 27.23 -7.56 7.73
CA LYS A 116 27.74 -7.67 7.74
C LYS A 116 28.01 -7.93 8.08
N LEU A 117 28.40 -7.68 8.61
CA LEU A 117 28.86 -7.66 8.72
C LEU A 117 28.79 -7.87 9.19
N THR A 118 29.11 -7.75 9.65
CA THR A 118 29.17 -7.73 9.82
C THR A 118 28.83 -7.94 10.27
N SER A 119 29.22 -7.81 10.73
CA SER A 119 29.08 -7.85 10.77
C SER A 119 28.55 -7.95 11.13
N HIS A 120 28.94 -7.76 11.80
CA HIS A 120 28.66 -7.62 11.73
C HIS A 120 28.29 -7.67 12.01
N GLY A 121 28.85 -7.72 12.52
CA GLY A 121 28.91 -7.67 12.46
C GLY A 121 28.48 -7.64 12.57
N HIS A 122 28.75 -7.48 13.08
CA HIS A 122 28.59 -7.32 12.72
C HIS A 122 28.37 -7.39 12.66
N ALA A 123 28.96 -7.36 13.05
CA ALA A 123 29.12 -7.43 12.60
C ALA A 123 28.94 -7.49 12.46
#